data_e8d24b6c17baa35d5631e4e7b3884222
#
_entry.id   e8d24b6c17baa35d5631e4e7b3884222
#
_cell.length_a   1.000
_cell.length_b   1.000
_cell.length_c   1.000
_cell.angle_alpha   90.00
_cell.angle_beta   90.00
_cell.angle_gamma   90.00
#
_symmetry.space_group_name_H-M   'P 1'
#
loop_
_entity.id
_entity.type
_entity.pdbx_description
1 polymer ?
#
loop_
_entity_poly.entity_id
_entity_poly.type
_entity_poly.pdbx_seq_one_letter_code
_entity_poly.pdbx_strand_id
1 'polypeptide(L)'
;IREFRDKLCKLPPHRFNRKEYKGKSVDEIIAMNPHKRLSVTRINIIIEAISSLFEWCINEGILCSHNPAKGLQIKDERSVIEFREPFSVDDLNKIFLSDEFKDKKRVNEAYYWCPLISLYSGMRLEEISQLSVDDVYFVDGIWVFDVNTKPSRDGRNDKQVKNKNAVRIVPMHNKLIDLGFIEYVDSIKIKGEERLFYKLNKTERSPRYGK
;
A
#
# COMPACT_ATOMS: atom_id res chain seq x y z
N ILE A 1 -8.67 -24.29 18.69
CA ILE A 1 -8.48 -22.99 17.99
C ILE A 1 -8.97 -21.83 18.85
N ARG A 2 -10.05 -21.98 19.65
CA ARG A 2 -10.52 -20.92 20.55
C ARG A 2 -9.43 -20.47 21.54
N GLU A 3 -8.79 -21.41 22.23
CA GLU A 3 -7.68 -21.10 23.15
C GLU A 3 -6.52 -20.38 22.44
N PHE A 4 -6.17 -20.82 21.23
CA PHE A 4 -5.17 -20.13 20.41
C PHE A 4 -5.55 -18.67 20.12
N ARG A 5 -6.79 -18.40 19.69
CA ARG A 5 -7.30 -17.03 19.49
C ARG A 5 -7.19 -16.22 20.78
N ASP A 6 -7.57 -16.79 21.92
CA ASP A 6 -7.57 -16.09 23.22
C ASP A 6 -6.12 -15.76 23.67
N LYS A 7 -5.15 -16.64 23.37
CA LYS A 7 -3.72 -16.34 23.55
C LYS A 7 -3.25 -15.23 22.60
N LEU A 8 -3.68 -15.21 21.33
CA LEU A 8 -3.35 -14.13 20.39
C LEU A 8 -3.78 -12.75 20.90
N CYS A 9 -4.95 -12.65 21.55
CA CYS A 9 -5.45 -11.40 22.13
C CYS A 9 -4.53 -10.82 23.22
N LYS A 10 -3.68 -11.62 23.82
CA LYS A 10 -2.76 -11.22 24.89
C LYS A 10 -1.34 -10.96 24.40
N LEU A 11 -1.01 -11.31 23.15
CA LEU A 11 0.34 -11.21 22.61
C LEU A 11 0.63 -9.83 22.01
N PRO A 12 1.89 -9.36 22.11
CA PRO A 12 2.33 -8.11 21.50
C PRO A 12 2.59 -8.26 19.99
N PRO A 13 2.50 -7.16 19.22
CA PRO A 13 2.94 -7.15 17.83
C PRO A 13 4.46 -7.24 17.73
N HIS A 14 4.94 -7.81 16.61
CA HIS A 14 6.38 -7.90 16.29
C HIS A 14 7.24 -8.61 17.36
N ARG A 15 6.67 -9.57 18.10
CA ARG A 15 7.36 -10.26 19.19
C ARG A 15 8.71 -10.88 18.80
N PHE A 16 8.85 -11.35 17.57
CA PHE A 16 10.09 -11.97 17.09
C PHE A 16 11.23 -10.97 16.87
N ASN A 17 10.90 -9.69 16.65
CA ASN A 17 11.87 -8.62 16.38
C ASN A 17 12.26 -7.83 17.62
N ARG A 18 11.60 -8.08 18.75
CA ARG A 18 11.86 -7.36 20.00
C ARG A 18 12.78 -8.15 20.92
N LYS A 19 13.87 -7.51 21.32
CA LYS A 19 14.90 -8.13 22.20
C LYS A 19 14.30 -8.67 23.51
N GLU A 20 13.32 -7.96 24.08
CA GLU A 20 12.64 -8.29 25.34
C GLU A 20 11.89 -9.64 25.32
N TYR A 21 11.49 -10.11 24.13
CA TYR A 21 10.75 -11.38 23.95
C TYR A 21 11.60 -12.49 23.34
N LYS A 22 12.87 -12.22 23.03
CA LYS A 22 13.76 -13.19 22.40
C LYS A 22 14.01 -14.38 23.36
N GLY A 23 13.78 -15.60 22.87
CA GLY A 23 13.98 -16.84 23.62
C GLY A 23 12.88 -17.17 24.63
N LYS A 24 11.83 -16.34 24.72
CA LYS A 24 10.70 -16.61 25.65
C LYS A 24 9.58 -17.38 24.96
N SER A 25 8.94 -18.25 25.72
CA SER A 25 7.72 -18.94 25.31
C SER A 25 6.52 -17.99 25.21
N VAL A 26 5.46 -18.44 24.55
CA VAL A 26 4.20 -17.67 24.43
C VAL A 26 3.62 -17.34 25.80
N ASP A 27 3.64 -18.31 26.72
CA ASP A 27 3.03 -18.13 28.04
C ASP A 27 3.86 -17.19 28.92
N GLU A 28 5.19 -17.22 28.83
CA GLU A 28 6.08 -16.26 29.49
C GLU A 28 5.85 -14.82 28.97
N ILE A 29 5.67 -14.65 27.65
CA ILE A 29 5.38 -13.33 27.07
C ILE A 29 4.03 -12.82 27.55
N ILE A 30 3.01 -13.68 27.64
CA ILE A 30 1.68 -13.32 28.15
C ILE A 30 1.77 -12.92 29.64
N ALA A 31 2.56 -13.65 30.44
CA ALA A 31 2.79 -13.34 31.85
C ALA A 31 3.45 -11.96 32.07
N MET A 32 4.25 -11.47 31.11
CA MET A 32 4.83 -10.12 31.14
C MET A 32 3.79 -9.01 30.95
N ASN A 33 2.53 -9.36 30.64
CA ASN A 33 1.40 -8.43 30.44
C ASN A 33 1.75 -7.22 29.52
N PRO A 34 2.11 -7.43 28.25
CA PRO A 34 2.55 -6.37 27.38
C PRO A 34 1.45 -5.32 27.17
N HIS A 35 1.82 -4.04 27.29
CA HIS A 35 0.90 -2.90 27.11
C HIS A 35 0.29 -2.86 25.72
N LYS A 36 1.10 -3.12 24.69
CA LYS A 36 0.64 -3.12 23.29
C LYS A 36 0.36 -4.56 22.85
N ARG A 37 -0.90 -4.82 22.50
CA ARG A 37 -1.37 -6.13 22.03
C ARG A 37 -1.63 -6.14 20.54
N LEU A 38 -1.77 -7.33 19.95
CA LEU A 38 -2.18 -7.49 18.56
C LEU A 38 -3.54 -6.81 18.34
N SER A 39 -3.69 -6.12 17.20
CA SER A 39 -4.97 -5.55 16.81
C SER A 39 -5.97 -6.65 16.45
N VAL A 40 -7.26 -6.38 16.64
CA VAL A 40 -8.35 -7.28 16.24
C VAL A 40 -8.23 -7.65 14.77
N THR A 41 -7.94 -6.70 13.90
CA THR A 41 -7.70 -6.93 12.47
C THR A 41 -6.58 -7.96 12.24
N ARG A 42 -5.46 -7.87 12.97
CA ARG A 42 -4.35 -8.83 12.81
C ARG A 42 -4.71 -10.21 13.31
N ILE A 43 -5.45 -10.29 14.42
CA ILE A 43 -5.94 -11.56 14.95
C ILE A 43 -6.89 -12.21 13.94
N ASN A 44 -7.84 -11.46 13.39
CA ASN A 44 -8.80 -11.96 12.41
C ASN A 44 -8.11 -12.46 11.14
N ILE A 45 -7.08 -11.78 10.63
CA ILE A 45 -6.29 -12.26 9.49
C ILE A 45 -5.66 -13.63 9.78
N ILE A 46 -5.16 -13.85 11.00
CA ILE A 46 -4.57 -15.14 11.39
C ILE A 46 -5.65 -16.23 11.48
N ILE A 47 -6.78 -15.92 12.10
CA ILE A 47 -7.92 -16.86 12.22
C ILE A 47 -8.49 -17.20 10.83
N GLU A 48 -8.58 -16.23 9.93
CA GLU A 48 -9.05 -16.43 8.55
C GLU A 48 -8.10 -17.32 7.76
N ALA A 49 -6.78 -17.14 7.90
CA ALA A 49 -5.81 -18.01 7.26
C ALA A 49 -5.93 -19.48 7.74
N ILE A 50 -6.15 -19.68 9.05
CA ILE A 50 -6.40 -21.01 9.61
C ILE A 50 -7.72 -21.57 9.10
N SER A 51 -8.78 -20.75 9.06
CA SER A 51 -10.08 -21.17 8.55
C SER A 51 -10.00 -21.59 7.08
N SER A 52 -9.26 -20.84 6.26
CA SER A 52 -9.04 -21.16 4.83
C SER A 52 -8.28 -22.48 4.66
N LEU A 53 -7.30 -22.76 5.51
CA LEU A 53 -6.61 -24.06 5.51
C LEU A 53 -7.57 -25.21 5.82
N PHE A 54 -8.42 -25.09 6.83
CA PHE A 54 -9.41 -26.12 7.16
C PHE A 54 -10.43 -26.31 6.04
N GLU A 55 -10.92 -25.23 5.43
CA GLU A 55 -11.85 -25.34 4.27
C GLU A 55 -11.18 -26.06 3.10
N TRP A 56 -9.90 -25.74 2.81
CA TRP A 56 -9.15 -26.46 1.78
C TRP A 56 -9.01 -27.95 2.10
N CYS A 57 -8.64 -28.32 3.34
CA CYS A 57 -8.53 -29.71 3.77
C CYS A 57 -9.88 -30.48 3.64
N ILE A 58 -11.00 -29.80 3.91
CA ILE A 58 -12.34 -30.40 3.76
C ILE A 58 -12.66 -30.59 2.28
N ASN A 59 -12.39 -29.60 1.44
CA ASN A 59 -12.64 -29.66 0.00
C ASN A 59 -11.80 -30.74 -0.70
N GLU A 60 -10.58 -30.97 -0.24
CA GLU A 60 -9.69 -32.03 -0.73
C GLU A 60 -10.02 -33.42 -0.13
N GLY A 61 -11.03 -33.53 0.72
CA GLY A 61 -11.42 -34.80 1.37
C GLY A 61 -10.43 -35.30 2.42
N ILE A 62 -9.45 -34.47 2.83
CA ILE A 62 -8.48 -34.81 3.90
C ILE A 62 -9.16 -34.85 5.26
N LEU A 63 -10.16 -33.99 5.46
CA LEU A 63 -10.97 -33.92 6.67
C LEU A 63 -12.44 -34.09 6.31
N CYS A 64 -13.14 -34.94 7.07
CA CYS A 64 -14.56 -35.19 6.91
C CYS A 64 -15.44 -34.39 7.88
N SER A 65 -14.86 -33.50 8.67
CA SER A 65 -15.53 -32.75 9.73
C SER A 65 -15.71 -31.27 9.36
N HIS A 66 -16.50 -30.57 10.17
CA HIS A 66 -16.69 -29.14 10.04
C HIS A 66 -15.42 -28.33 10.31
N ASN A 67 -15.33 -27.13 9.76
CA ASN A 67 -14.22 -26.20 9.98
C ASN A 67 -14.24 -25.63 11.43
N PRO A 68 -13.28 -25.99 12.29
CA PRO A 68 -13.27 -25.56 13.70
C PRO A 68 -12.87 -24.08 13.90
N ALA A 69 -12.43 -23.40 12.85
CA ALA A 69 -12.09 -21.98 12.88
C ALA A 69 -13.22 -21.08 12.36
N LYS A 70 -14.29 -21.67 11.80
CA LYS A 70 -15.40 -20.93 11.27
C LYS A 70 -16.11 -20.13 12.35
N GLY A 71 -16.34 -18.83 12.10
CA GLY A 71 -17.05 -17.94 13.03
C GLY A 71 -16.27 -17.55 14.29
N LEU A 72 -14.96 -17.83 14.35
CA LEU A 72 -14.12 -17.42 15.47
C LEU A 72 -13.52 -16.01 15.35
N GLN A 73 -13.84 -15.27 14.30
CA GLN A 73 -13.44 -13.88 14.13
C GLN A 73 -14.00 -13.01 15.28
N ILE A 74 -13.20 -12.09 15.73
CA ILE A 74 -13.58 -11.11 16.76
C ILE A 74 -14.27 -9.95 16.07
N LYS A 75 -15.45 -9.57 16.54
CA LYS A 75 -16.13 -8.38 16.05
C LYS A 75 -15.31 -7.15 16.47
N ASP A 76 -14.89 -6.35 15.48
CA ASP A 76 -14.30 -5.04 15.75
C ASP A 76 -15.43 -4.01 15.77
N GLU A 77 -15.68 -3.41 16.92
CA GLU A 77 -16.78 -2.45 17.09
C GLU A 77 -16.40 -1.05 16.59
N ARG A 78 -15.11 -0.81 16.31
CA ARG A 78 -14.65 0.48 15.80
C ARG A 78 -15.13 0.68 14.36
N SER A 79 -15.61 1.87 14.06
CA SER A 79 -15.94 2.25 12.68
C SER A 79 -14.69 2.36 11.81
N VAL A 80 -14.84 2.23 10.49
CA VAL A 80 -13.72 2.36 9.54
C VAL A 80 -13.07 3.74 9.66
N ILE A 81 -13.85 4.77 10.02
CA ILE A 81 -13.38 6.16 10.19
C ILE A 81 -12.48 6.28 11.42
N GLU A 82 -12.75 5.55 12.51
CA GLU A 82 -11.92 5.55 13.74
C GLU A 82 -10.56 4.87 13.55
N PHE A 83 -10.40 4.10 12.46
CA PHE A 83 -9.12 3.45 12.14
C PHE A 83 -8.10 4.36 11.45
N ARG A 84 -8.58 5.31 10.68
CA ARG A 84 -7.74 6.23 9.91
C ARG A 84 -8.47 7.54 9.75
N GLU A 85 -8.09 8.50 10.54
CA GLU A 85 -8.53 9.86 10.34
C GLU A 85 -7.98 10.39 9.00
N PRO A 86 -8.80 11.12 8.22
CA PRO A 86 -8.30 11.82 7.05
C PRO A 86 -7.28 12.89 7.48
N PHE A 87 -6.35 13.22 6.61
CA PHE A 87 -5.44 14.34 6.85
C PHE A 87 -6.24 15.64 7.04
N SER A 88 -5.99 16.34 8.13
CA SER A 88 -6.50 17.70 8.33
C SER A 88 -5.78 18.69 7.40
N VAL A 89 -6.34 19.88 7.24
CA VAL A 89 -5.67 20.97 6.50
C VAL A 89 -4.32 21.28 7.13
N ASP A 90 -4.21 21.25 8.46
CA ASP A 90 -2.94 21.48 9.17
C ASP A 90 -1.92 20.39 8.88
N ASP A 91 -2.34 19.12 8.78
CA ASP A 91 -1.43 18.03 8.41
C ASP A 91 -0.94 18.18 6.97
N LEU A 92 -1.83 18.52 6.04
CA LEU A 92 -1.46 18.80 4.67
C LEU A 92 -0.48 19.98 4.57
N ASN A 93 -0.72 21.05 5.33
CA ASN A 93 0.17 22.20 5.40
C ASN A 93 1.55 21.81 5.97
N LYS A 94 1.61 21.00 7.03
CA LYS A 94 2.88 20.49 7.58
C LYS A 94 3.67 19.68 6.55
N ILE A 95 2.99 18.88 5.71
CA ILE A 95 3.63 18.08 4.67
C ILE A 95 4.10 18.98 3.52
N PHE A 96 3.19 19.72 2.90
CA PHE A 96 3.43 20.39 1.61
C PHE A 96 4.07 21.77 1.76
N LEU A 97 4.06 22.38 2.94
CA LEU A 97 4.75 23.64 3.22
C LEU A 97 6.08 23.45 3.98
N SER A 98 6.47 22.21 4.29
CA SER A 98 7.78 21.94 4.90
C SER A 98 8.92 22.35 3.98
N ASP A 99 10.04 22.74 4.56
CA ASP A 99 11.23 23.14 3.80
C ASP A 99 11.81 21.97 3.00
N GLU A 100 11.71 20.76 3.55
CA GLU A 100 12.11 19.54 2.87
C GLU A 100 11.29 19.30 1.60
N PHE A 101 9.99 19.58 1.63
CA PHE A 101 9.12 19.41 0.45
C PHE A 101 9.33 20.52 -0.56
N LYS A 102 9.57 21.76 -0.13
CA LYS A 102 9.81 22.92 -1.01
C LYS A 102 11.16 22.89 -1.73
N ASP A 103 12.15 22.25 -1.14
CA ASP A 103 13.50 22.16 -1.73
C ASP A 103 13.54 21.08 -2.84
N LYS A 104 13.00 21.45 -4.01
CA LYS A 104 12.98 20.59 -5.21
C LYS A 104 14.35 20.04 -5.62
N LYS A 105 15.45 20.67 -5.21
CA LYS A 105 16.81 20.25 -5.58
C LYS A 105 17.33 19.10 -4.74
N ARG A 106 16.85 18.96 -3.51
CA ARG A 106 17.26 17.88 -2.57
C ARG A 106 16.42 16.62 -2.71
N VAL A 107 15.22 16.74 -3.25
CA VAL A 107 14.26 15.65 -3.30
C VAL A 107 14.30 14.98 -4.68
N ASN A 108 14.38 13.65 -4.70
CA ASN A 108 14.10 12.89 -5.91
C ASN A 108 12.72 13.32 -6.43
N GLU A 109 12.59 13.57 -7.73
CA GLU A 109 11.37 14.07 -8.37
C GLU A 109 10.14 13.22 -7.98
N ALA A 110 10.33 11.92 -7.75
CA ALA A 110 9.27 11.04 -7.27
C ALA A 110 8.74 11.43 -5.88
N TYR A 111 9.61 11.86 -4.95
CA TYR A 111 9.18 12.30 -3.62
C TYR A 111 8.40 13.63 -3.65
N TYR A 112 8.62 14.42 -4.68
CA TYR A 112 7.85 15.64 -4.91
C TYR A 112 6.50 15.36 -5.59
N TRP A 113 6.53 14.62 -6.71
CA TRP A 113 5.34 14.44 -7.54
C TRP A 113 4.37 13.37 -7.02
N CYS A 114 4.85 12.24 -6.50
CA CYS A 114 3.96 11.16 -6.07
C CYS A 114 2.95 11.58 -5.00
N PRO A 115 3.34 12.32 -3.93
CA PRO A 115 2.38 12.83 -2.95
C PRO A 115 1.35 13.79 -3.54
N LEU A 116 1.77 14.70 -4.44
CA LEU A 116 0.89 15.65 -5.11
C LEU A 116 -0.11 14.94 -6.04
N ILE A 117 0.37 14.01 -6.87
CA ILE A 117 -0.49 13.23 -7.75
C ILE A 117 -1.49 12.42 -6.90
N SER A 118 -1.02 11.78 -5.83
CA SER A 118 -1.89 11.02 -4.93
C SER A 118 -2.98 11.90 -4.30
N LEU A 119 -2.62 13.11 -3.85
CA LEU A 119 -3.56 14.07 -3.25
C LEU A 119 -4.65 14.49 -4.23
N TYR A 120 -4.28 14.83 -5.47
CA TYR A 120 -5.20 15.41 -6.46
C TYR A 120 -5.89 14.38 -7.37
N SER A 121 -5.48 13.10 -7.35
CA SER A 121 -6.05 12.06 -8.20
C SER A 121 -6.63 10.87 -7.44
N GLY A 122 -6.24 10.67 -6.19
CA GLY A 122 -6.59 9.47 -5.42
C GLY A 122 -5.96 8.18 -5.97
N MET A 123 -5.00 8.26 -6.88
CA MET A 123 -4.28 7.11 -7.40
C MET A 123 -3.43 6.45 -6.31
N ARG A 124 -3.26 5.13 -6.42
CA ARG A 124 -2.37 4.42 -5.50
C ARG A 124 -0.91 4.71 -5.80
N LEU A 125 -0.06 4.72 -4.77
CA LEU A 125 1.38 5.00 -4.93
C LEU A 125 2.02 4.12 -6.01
N GLU A 126 1.71 2.82 -6.06
CA GLU A 126 2.25 1.93 -7.08
C GLU A 126 1.75 2.25 -8.49
N GLU A 127 0.49 2.67 -8.65
CA GLU A 127 -0.06 3.12 -9.94
C GLU A 127 0.70 4.35 -10.44
N ILE A 128 1.01 5.30 -9.55
CA ILE A 128 1.76 6.52 -9.87
C ILE A 128 3.23 6.17 -10.19
N SER A 129 3.87 5.38 -9.35
CA SER A 129 5.30 5.09 -9.43
C SER A 129 5.71 4.34 -10.71
N GLN A 130 4.77 3.64 -11.35
CA GLN A 130 5.02 2.87 -12.57
C GLN A 130 4.58 3.59 -13.85
N LEU A 131 4.09 4.85 -13.77
CA LEU A 131 3.69 5.60 -14.96
C LEU A 131 4.85 5.77 -15.94
N SER A 132 4.58 5.49 -17.20
CA SER A 132 5.42 5.86 -18.33
C SER A 132 5.08 7.26 -18.82
N VAL A 133 5.95 7.88 -19.58
CA VAL A 133 5.69 9.19 -20.21
C VAL A 133 4.48 9.16 -21.15
N ASP A 134 4.22 8.02 -21.79
CA ASP A 134 3.07 7.83 -22.69
C ASP A 134 1.75 7.59 -21.95
N ASP A 135 1.78 7.33 -20.64
CA ASP A 135 0.58 7.23 -19.83
C ASP A 135 0.01 8.61 -19.43
N VAL A 136 0.69 9.68 -19.83
CA VAL A 136 0.23 11.06 -19.63
C VAL A 136 0.00 11.71 -20.99
N TYR A 137 -1.25 11.99 -21.32
CA TYR A 137 -1.59 12.57 -22.62
C TYR A 137 -2.83 13.47 -22.53
N PHE A 138 -3.03 14.25 -23.58
CA PHE A 138 -4.15 15.15 -23.73
C PHE A 138 -5.22 14.51 -24.61
N VAL A 139 -6.45 14.46 -24.15
CA VAL A 139 -7.61 13.91 -24.87
C VAL A 139 -8.88 14.64 -24.48
N ASP A 140 -9.74 14.91 -25.44
CA ASP A 140 -11.04 15.58 -25.24
C ASP A 140 -10.95 16.89 -24.40
N GLY A 141 -9.87 17.66 -24.59
CA GLY A 141 -9.69 18.93 -23.92
C GLY A 141 -9.10 18.84 -22.50
N ILE A 142 -8.73 17.68 -22.02
CA ILE A 142 -8.17 17.48 -20.69
C ILE A 142 -6.90 16.61 -20.71
N TRP A 143 -5.99 16.87 -19.77
CA TRP A 143 -4.88 15.98 -19.48
C TRP A 143 -5.34 14.82 -18.62
N VAL A 144 -4.79 13.63 -18.88
CA VAL A 144 -5.18 12.40 -18.19
C VAL A 144 -3.96 11.55 -17.82
N PHE A 145 -4.16 10.70 -16.81
CA PHE A 145 -3.29 9.57 -16.50
C PHE A 145 -3.98 8.27 -16.98
N ASP A 146 -3.28 7.43 -17.73
CA ASP A 146 -3.74 6.10 -18.14
C ASP A 146 -3.17 5.03 -17.20
N VAL A 147 -3.96 4.58 -16.25
CA VAL A 147 -3.60 3.45 -15.38
C VAL A 147 -3.84 2.17 -16.15
N ASN A 148 -2.78 1.57 -16.67
CA ASN A 148 -2.83 0.41 -17.55
C ASN A 148 -1.78 -0.66 -17.21
N THR A 149 -1.79 -1.75 -17.97
CA THR A 149 -0.82 -2.85 -17.91
C THR A 149 -0.11 -3.06 -19.25
N LYS A 150 -0.14 -2.05 -20.13
CA LYS A 150 0.52 -2.12 -21.44
C LYS A 150 2.04 -2.23 -21.24
N PRO A 151 2.73 -3.05 -22.04
CA PRO A 151 4.18 -3.06 -22.05
C PRO A 151 4.74 -1.66 -22.34
N SER A 152 5.86 -1.37 -21.74
CA SER A 152 6.63 -0.17 -22.03
C SER A 152 7.23 -0.23 -23.45
N ARG A 153 7.64 0.89 -24.05
CA ARG A 153 8.25 0.94 -25.40
C ARG A 153 9.48 0.06 -25.53
N ASP A 154 10.25 -0.07 -24.46
CA ASP A 154 11.43 -0.94 -24.38
C ASP A 154 11.10 -2.44 -24.21
N GLY A 155 9.81 -2.81 -24.30
CA GLY A 155 9.32 -4.18 -24.20
C GLY A 155 9.20 -4.70 -22.76
N ARG A 156 9.51 -3.91 -21.74
CA ARG A 156 9.30 -4.30 -20.34
C ARG A 156 7.80 -4.41 -20.05
N ASN A 157 7.38 -5.54 -19.52
CA ASN A 157 6.01 -5.79 -19.08
C ASN A 157 5.99 -5.90 -17.55
N ASP A 158 6.32 -4.80 -16.88
CA ASP A 158 6.51 -4.74 -15.43
C ASP A 158 5.45 -3.92 -14.70
N LYS A 159 4.49 -3.34 -15.44
CA LYS A 159 3.33 -2.67 -14.85
C LYS A 159 2.37 -3.68 -14.24
N GLN A 160 1.96 -3.42 -13.02
CA GLN A 160 1.03 -4.27 -12.29
C GLN A 160 -0.10 -3.47 -11.68
N VAL A 161 -1.31 -3.96 -11.78
CA VAL A 161 -2.49 -3.41 -11.10
C VAL A 161 -3.02 -4.41 -10.09
N LYS A 162 -3.59 -3.95 -9.00
CA LYS A 162 -4.10 -4.80 -7.92
C LYS A 162 -5.20 -5.76 -8.39
N ASN A 163 -6.01 -5.32 -9.35
CA ASN A 163 -7.06 -6.11 -9.98
C ASN A 163 -7.37 -5.53 -11.37
N LYS A 164 -8.07 -6.27 -12.22
CA LYS A 164 -8.44 -5.83 -13.59
C LYS A 164 -9.25 -4.53 -13.60
N ASN A 165 -10.07 -4.28 -12.59
CA ASN A 165 -10.90 -3.08 -12.47
C ASN A 165 -10.08 -1.81 -12.12
N ALA A 166 -8.79 -1.95 -11.82
CA ALA A 166 -7.93 -0.80 -11.57
C ALA A 166 -7.47 -0.11 -12.86
N VAL A 167 -7.56 -0.78 -14.02
CA VAL A 167 -7.29 -0.18 -15.34
C VAL A 167 -8.34 0.89 -15.60
N ARG A 168 -7.90 2.13 -15.76
CA ARG A 168 -8.78 3.29 -15.93
C ARG A 168 -8.01 4.52 -16.37
N ILE A 169 -8.73 5.46 -16.97
CA ILE A 169 -8.26 6.82 -17.23
C ILE A 169 -8.65 7.70 -16.03
N VAL A 170 -7.71 8.49 -15.55
CA VAL A 170 -7.90 9.42 -14.43
C VAL A 170 -7.65 10.84 -14.93
N PRO A 171 -8.65 11.73 -14.90
CA PRO A 171 -8.47 13.14 -15.25
C PRO A 171 -7.42 13.81 -14.36
N MET A 172 -6.56 14.63 -14.97
CA MET A 172 -5.55 15.38 -14.24
C MET A 172 -6.17 16.66 -13.68
N HIS A 173 -5.97 16.89 -12.40
CA HIS A 173 -6.42 18.14 -11.77
C HIS A 173 -5.56 19.33 -12.22
N ASN A 174 -6.18 20.48 -12.53
CA ASN A 174 -5.49 21.67 -13.02
C ASN A 174 -4.33 22.11 -12.13
N LYS A 175 -4.44 21.91 -10.82
CA LYS A 175 -3.35 22.25 -9.89
C LYS A 175 -2.03 21.54 -10.18
N LEU A 176 -2.05 20.32 -10.70
CA LEU A 176 -0.84 19.63 -11.13
C LEU A 176 -0.22 20.29 -12.35
N ILE A 177 -1.06 20.77 -13.28
CA ILE A 177 -0.63 21.54 -14.45
C ILE A 177 0.00 22.86 -14.02
N ASP A 178 -0.68 23.61 -13.15
CA ASP A 178 -0.17 24.90 -12.60
C ASP A 178 1.18 24.74 -11.87
N LEU A 179 1.43 23.56 -11.27
CA LEU A 179 2.68 23.25 -10.58
C LEU A 179 3.82 22.86 -11.54
N GLY A 180 3.54 22.73 -12.85
CA GLY A 180 4.53 22.40 -13.86
C GLY A 180 4.70 20.89 -14.09
N PHE A 181 3.65 20.08 -13.87
CA PHE A 181 3.76 18.64 -14.07
C PHE A 181 3.93 18.26 -15.54
N ILE A 182 3.30 18.98 -16.47
CA ILE A 182 3.43 18.71 -17.90
C ILE A 182 4.85 19.02 -18.38
N GLU A 183 5.42 20.13 -17.93
CA GLU A 183 6.82 20.49 -18.21
C GLU A 183 7.79 19.45 -17.65
N TYR A 184 7.46 18.88 -16.48
CA TYR A 184 8.22 17.74 -15.94
C TYR A 184 8.14 16.53 -16.88
N VAL A 185 6.95 16.13 -17.32
CA VAL A 185 6.76 15.00 -18.25
C VAL A 185 7.56 15.22 -19.53
N ASP A 186 7.50 16.41 -20.12
CA ASP A 186 8.23 16.76 -21.34
C ASP A 186 9.75 16.73 -21.11
N SER A 187 10.22 17.19 -19.96
CA SER A 187 11.65 17.10 -19.60
C SER A 187 12.16 15.65 -19.55
N ILE A 188 11.32 14.70 -19.10
CA ILE A 188 11.64 13.27 -19.06
C ILE A 188 11.64 12.67 -20.46
N LYS A 189 10.68 13.08 -21.33
CA LYS A 189 10.67 12.69 -22.76
C LYS A 189 11.94 13.14 -23.48
N ILE A 190 12.37 14.40 -23.27
CA ILE A 190 13.59 14.96 -23.86
C ILE A 190 14.84 14.20 -23.41
N LYS A 191 14.89 13.70 -22.17
CA LYS A 191 15.97 12.86 -21.67
C LYS A 191 16.00 11.46 -22.29
N GLY A 192 14.97 11.08 -23.05
CA GLY A 192 14.84 9.75 -23.61
C GLY A 192 14.44 8.67 -22.60
N GLU A 193 14.03 9.09 -21.40
CA GLU A 193 13.58 8.17 -20.38
C GLU A 193 12.12 7.76 -20.65
N GLU A 194 11.83 6.50 -20.44
CA GLU A 194 10.50 5.96 -20.68
C GLU A 194 9.57 6.11 -19.48
N ARG A 195 10.12 5.92 -18.27
CA ARG A 195 9.36 6.01 -17.03
C ARG A 195 9.45 7.41 -16.46
N LEU A 196 8.32 7.96 -16.00
CA LEU A 196 8.29 9.27 -15.33
C LEU A 196 9.22 9.30 -14.11
N PHE A 197 9.22 8.24 -13.34
CA PHE A 197 10.03 8.12 -12.12
C PHE A 197 11.15 7.09 -12.30
N TYR A 198 11.98 7.28 -13.33
CA TYR A 198 13.04 6.35 -13.75
C TYR A 198 14.09 6.07 -12.67
N LYS A 199 14.26 6.97 -11.70
CA LYS A 199 15.16 6.77 -10.54
C LYS A 199 14.59 5.83 -9.47
N LEU A 200 13.31 5.46 -9.54
CA LEU A 200 12.72 4.47 -8.65
C LEU A 200 13.03 3.07 -9.16
N ASN A 201 13.70 2.28 -8.33
CA ASN A 201 14.08 0.90 -8.66
C ASN A 201 13.29 -0.10 -7.82
N LYS A 202 12.86 -1.20 -8.44
CA LYS A 202 12.43 -2.39 -7.71
C LYS A 202 13.67 -3.02 -7.07
N THR A 203 13.54 -3.51 -5.85
CA THR A 203 14.59 -4.27 -5.17
C THR A 203 14.17 -5.72 -5.06
N GLU A 204 15.13 -6.65 -4.88
CA GLU A 204 14.81 -8.06 -4.64
C GLU A 204 13.87 -8.25 -3.44
N ARG A 205 14.01 -7.42 -2.40
CA ARG A 205 13.16 -7.46 -1.20
C ARG A 205 11.79 -6.78 -1.41
N SER A 206 11.67 -5.91 -2.41
CA SER A 206 10.44 -5.20 -2.73
C SER A 206 10.28 -5.14 -4.26
N PRO A 207 9.45 -6.02 -4.84
CA PRO A 207 9.19 -6.03 -6.27
C PRO A 207 8.29 -4.87 -6.74
N ARG A 208 8.11 -3.85 -5.90
CA ARG A 208 7.28 -2.67 -6.15
C ARG A 208 8.11 -1.41 -6.18
N TYR A 209 7.71 -0.45 -7.00
CA TYR A 209 8.38 0.85 -7.13
C TYR A 209 8.07 1.80 -5.97
N GLY A 210 6.90 1.71 -5.36
CA GLY A 210 6.44 2.59 -4.30
C GLY A 210 6.92 2.23 -2.89
N LYS A 211 8.07 1.53 -2.76
CA LYS A 211 8.64 1.15 -1.47
C LYS A 211 10.07 1.62 -1.34
#